data_db23848bce2ed4da7d2a208fb3bd686a
#
_entry.id   db23848bce2ed4da7d2a208fb3bd686a
#
_cell.length_a   1.000
_cell.length_b   1.000
_cell.length_c   1.000
_cell.angle_alpha   90.00
_cell.angle_beta   90.00
_cell.angle_gamma   90.00
#
_symmetry.space_group_name_H-M   'P 1'
#
loop_
_entity.id
_entity.type
_entity.pdbx_description
1 polymer ?
#
loop_
_entity_poly.entity_id
_entity_poly.type
_entity_poly.pdbx_seq_one_letter_code
_entity_poly.pdbx_strand_id
1 'polypeptide(L)'
;SGPEWNRHVFNLENLPARDLWETYLPAFKSLVQDGHVAEVMCAYQRIDGAPCCSNAKFERQILRDEWGFKGLITSDCGAVNDFYMPGYHGTAKTATEATAQAVNAGTDLECGSAYRTIPKAVKAGMINEDKVNQSLKRLLVARFKLGDFDKDETVSWTQIPENVIACKAHKDLAEKIAEEGIVLLQNRNQLLPLNRNQKIVVMGPNANDSIMLRGNYSGYPTSSTTILQGIRNYMKGAEVKYVPACTLTRNEVQES
;
A
#
# COMPACT_ATOMS: atom_id res chain seq x y z
N SER A 1 0.80 10.52 2.00
CA SER A 1 2.25 10.58 2.22
C SER A 1 2.96 11.68 1.45
N GLY A 2 2.26 12.67 0.91
CA GLY A 2 2.87 13.63 -0.01
C GLY A 2 3.23 13.01 -1.36
N PRO A 3 3.99 13.72 -2.21
CA PRO A 3 4.46 13.19 -3.49
C PRO A 3 5.35 11.97 -3.30
N GLU A 4 5.19 10.93 -4.11
CA GLU A 4 5.94 9.67 -3.97
C GLU A 4 7.46 9.86 -3.99
N TRP A 5 7.96 10.74 -4.85
CA TRP A 5 9.39 11.07 -4.95
C TRP A 5 9.95 11.80 -3.71
N ASN A 6 9.08 12.34 -2.84
CA ASN A 6 9.46 13.14 -1.67
C ASN A 6 8.97 12.52 -0.34
N ARG A 7 8.38 11.33 -0.35
CA ARG A 7 7.72 10.70 0.81
C ARG A 7 8.61 10.60 2.04
N HIS A 8 9.89 10.33 1.85
CA HIS A 8 10.87 10.13 2.93
C HIS A 8 11.36 11.41 3.62
N VAL A 9 11.09 12.58 3.04
CA VAL A 9 11.51 13.87 3.59
C VAL A 9 10.35 14.86 3.76
N PHE A 10 9.18 14.51 3.21
CA PHE A 10 8.00 15.37 3.23
C PHE A 10 7.56 15.72 4.65
N ASN A 11 7.32 17.00 4.90
CA ASN A 11 6.75 17.49 6.14
C ASN A 11 5.51 18.35 5.81
N LEU A 12 4.36 17.92 6.27
CA LEU A 12 3.13 18.69 6.15
C LEU A 12 3.05 19.66 7.31
N GLU A 13 3.29 20.94 7.03
CA GLU A 13 3.27 22.00 8.03
C GLU A 13 1.96 22.77 7.98
N ASN A 14 1.53 23.26 9.12
CA ASN A 14 0.36 24.13 9.25
C ASN A 14 -0.92 23.55 8.65
N LEU A 15 -1.15 22.25 8.83
CA LEU A 15 -2.40 21.60 8.39
C LEU A 15 -3.57 22.22 9.15
N PRO A 16 -4.53 22.89 8.48
CA PRO A 16 -5.70 23.43 9.14
C PRO A 16 -6.48 22.35 9.88
N ALA A 17 -6.90 22.64 11.11
CA ALA A 17 -7.67 21.66 11.90
C ALA A 17 -8.94 21.19 11.17
N ARG A 18 -9.58 22.08 10.44
CA ARG A 18 -10.74 21.75 9.62
C ARG A 18 -10.42 20.69 8.57
N ASP A 19 -9.36 20.87 7.81
CA ASP A 19 -8.96 19.91 6.77
C ASP A 19 -8.57 18.56 7.38
N LEU A 20 -7.87 18.58 8.52
CA LEU A 20 -7.53 17.37 9.25
C LEU A 20 -8.80 16.58 9.64
N TRP A 21 -9.78 17.26 10.30
CA TRP A 21 -10.93 16.59 10.86
C TRP A 21 -12.08 16.34 9.88
N GLU A 22 -12.20 17.11 8.81
CA GLU A 22 -13.27 16.97 7.82
C GLU A 22 -12.85 16.22 6.54
N THR A 23 -11.53 16.14 6.25
CA THR A 23 -11.03 15.54 5.01
C THR A 23 -10.15 14.33 5.26
N TYR A 24 -9.12 14.45 6.13
CA TYR A 24 -8.12 13.38 6.25
C TYR A 24 -8.48 12.29 7.25
N LEU A 25 -9.03 12.64 8.39
CA LEU A 25 -9.32 11.68 9.47
C LEU A 25 -10.65 10.91 9.34
N PRO A 26 -11.72 11.38 8.66
CA PRO A 26 -13.01 10.70 8.67
C PRO A 26 -12.96 9.25 8.19
N ALA A 27 -12.22 8.96 7.12
CA ALA A 27 -12.07 7.60 6.61
C ALA A 27 -11.40 6.66 7.63
N PHE A 28 -10.34 7.13 8.28
CA PHE A 28 -9.68 6.36 9.35
C PHE A 28 -10.60 6.13 10.54
N LYS A 29 -11.34 7.16 10.96
CA LYS A 29 -12.30 7.06 12.06
C LYS A 29 -13.37 6.01 11.78
N SER A 30 -13.98 6.06 10.61
CA SER A 30 -15.01 5.09 10.21
C SER A 30 -14.44 3.67 10.12
N LEU A 31 -13.25 3.47 9.54
CA LEU A 31 -12.61 2.16 9.51
C LEU A 31 -12.30 1.61 10.91
N VAL A 32 -11.93 2.47 11.85
CA VAL A 32 -11.65 2.08 13.23
C VAL A 32 -12.93 1.78 14.01
N GLN A 33 -13.90 2.70 13.98
CA GLN A 33 -15.09 2.64 14.84
C GLN A 33 -16.22 1.79 14.25
N ASP A 34 -16.41 1.83 12.94
CA ASP A 34 -17.49 1.10 12.25
C ASP A 34 -16.96 -0.18 11.59
N GLY A 35 -15.79 -0.10 10.94
CA GLY A 35 -15.14 -1.21 10.25
C GLY A 35 -14.36 -2.17 11.15
N HIS A 36 -14.05 -1.75 12.39
CA HIS A 36 -13.31 -2.55 13.38
C HIS A 36 -12.01 -3.14 12.84
N VAL A 37 -11.24 -2.35 12.09
CA VAL A 37 -9.95 -2.78 11.53
C VAL A 37 -9.01 -3.31 12.60
N ALA A 38 -8.30 -4.38 12.27
CA ALA A 38 -7.36 -5.02 13.22
C ALA A 38 -6.02 -4.30 13.29
N GLU A 39 -5.65 -3.56 12.25
CA GLU A 39 -4.33 -2.93 12.12
C GLU A 39 -4.44 -1.58 11.39
N VAL A 40 -3.60 -0.63 11.80
CA VAL A 40 -3.43 0.68 11.16
C VAL A 40 -1.94 0.89 10.90
N MET A 41 -1.59 1.30 9.68
CA MET A 41 -0.21 1.61 9.30
C MET A 41 0.06 3.10 9.42
N CYS A 42 1.16 3.47 10.06
CA CYS A 42 1.66 4.84 10.04
C CYS A 42 2.53 5.11 8.79
N ALA A 43 2.44 6.32 8.27
CA ALA A 43 3.03 6.72 7.00
C ALA A 43 4.47 7.25 7.14
N TYR A 44 5.17 7.40 6.01
CA TYR A 44 6.54 7.91 5.97
C TYR A 44 6.67 9.35 6.42
N GLN A 45 5.76 10.25 5.98
CA GLN A 45 5.93 11.69 6.15
C GLN A 45 5.89 12.14 7.61
N ARG A 46 6.31 13.39 7.79
CA ARG A 46 6.11 14.15 9.03
C ARG A 46 4.85 15.00 8.94
N ILE A 47 4.26 15.28 10.09
CA ILE A 47 3.23 16.31 10.27
C ILE A 47 3.69 17.23 11.40
N ASP A 48 3.82 18.51 11.10
CA ASP A 48 4.35 19.53 12.02
C ASP A 48 5.69 19.10 12.65
N GLY A 49 6.58 18.55 11.82
CA GLY A 49 7.91 18.10 12.20
C GLY A 49 8.00 16.71 12.84
N ALA A 50 6.91 16.13 13.31
CA ALA A 50 6.90 14.79 13.89
C ALA A 50 6.64 13.72 12.81
N PRO A 51 7.52 12.71 12.65
CA PRO A 51 7.24 11.56 11.79
C PRO A 51 5.95 10.85 12.21
N CYS A 52 5.12 10.42 11.25
CA CYS A 52 3.86 9.77 11.57
C CYS A 52 4.02 8.56 12.47
N CYS A 53 5.08 7.76 12.27
CA CYS A 53 5.39 6.59 13.11
C CYS A 53 6.06 6.94 14.45
N SER A 54 6.06 8.20 14.84
CA SER A 54 6.42 8.66 16.19
C SER A 54 5.52 9.81 16.68
N ASN A 55 4.37 9.97 16.04
CA ASN A 55 3.44 11.04 16.37
C ASN A 55 2.42 10.60 17.42
N ALA A 56 2.74 10.84 18.70
CA ALA A 56 1.88 10.44 19.81
C ALA A 56 0.46 11.06 19.78
N LYS A 57 0.28 12.22 19.11
CA LYS A 57 -1.04 12.83 18.93
C LYS A 57 -1.93 11.92 18.06
N PHE A 58 -1.42 11.45 16.94
CA PHE A 58 -2.20 10.58 16.04
C PHE A 58 -2.30 9.15 16.56
N GLU A 59 -1.18 8.55 16.98
CA GLU A 59 -1.16 7.12 17.33
C GLU A 59 -1.81 6.83 18.68
N ARG A 60 -1.62 7.70 19.65
CA ARG A 60 -2.10 7.48 21.01
C ARG A 60 -3.36 8.26 21.28
N GLN A 61 -3.27 9.60 21.25
CA GLN A 61 -4.39 10.44 21.64
C GLN A 61 -5.62 10.21 20.74
N ILE A 62 -5.48 10.39 19.43
CA ILE A 62 -6.62 10.28 18.50
C ILE A 62 -7.03 8.82 18.30
N LEU A 63 -6.08 7.98 17.84
CA LEU A 63 -6.41 6.62 17.41
C LEU A 63 -6.82 5.75 18.60
N ARG A 64 -6.03 5.73 19.70
CA ARG A 64 -6.29 4.84 20.82
C ARG A 64 -7.23 5.43 21.87
N ASP A 65 -6.99 6.68 22.30
CA ASP A 65 -7.73 7.24 23.42
C ASP A 65 -9.10 7.77 22.99
N GLU A 66 -9.18 8.54 21.89
CA GLU A 66 -10.44 9.10 21.43
C GLU A 66 -11.31 8.10 20.64
N TRP A 67 -10.69 7.32 19.71
CA TRP A 67 -11.42 6.37 18.86
C TRP A 67 -11.50 4.96 19.43
N GLY A 68 -10.76 4.67 20.49
CA GLY A 68 -10.79 3.39 21.19
C GLY A 68 -10.11 2.23 20.46
N PHE A 69 -9.21 2.50 19.53
CA PHE A 69 -8.50 1.47 18.77
C PHE A 69 -7.69 0.53 19.66
N LYS A 70 -7.92 -0.76 19.54
CA LYS A 70 -7.26 -1.81 20.34
C LYS A 70 -6.29 -2.69 19.53
N GLY A 71 -6.24 -2.49 18.22
CA GLY A 71 -5.42 -3.28 17.30
C GLY A 71 -3.95 -2.85 17.25
N LEU A 72 -3.24 -3.35 16.25
CA LEU A 72 -1.84 -3.06 15.98
C LEU A 72 -1.66 -1.72 15.26
N ILE A 73 -0.58 -1.03 15.60
CA ILE A 73 -0.02 0.04 14.76
C ILE A 73 1.29 -0.50 14.19
N THR A 74 1.37 -0.61 12.85
CA THR A 74 2.58 -1.00 12.15
C THR A 74 3.21 0.18 11.43
N SER A 75 4.52 0.18 11.28
CA SER A 75 5.19 1.17 10.45
C SER A 75 5.08 0.81 8.96
N ASP A 76 5.07 1.80 8.09
CA ASP A 76 5.44 1.55 6.70
C ASP A 76 6.89 1.04 6.62
N CYS A 77 7.21 0.28 5.57
CA CYS A 77 8.49 -0.42 5.48
C CYS A 77 9.67 0.56 5.37
N GLY A 78 10.52 0.53 6.39
CA GLY A 78 11.66 1.44 6.51
C GLY A 78 11.34 2.83 7.09
N ALA A 79 10.09 3.15 7.41
CA ALA A 79 9.70 4.49 7.87
C ALA A 79 10.43 4.93 9.15
N VAL A 80 10.73 4.01 10.06
CA VAL A 80 11.49 4.33 11.28
C VAL A 80 12.96 4.62 10.96
N ASN A 81 13.51 4.03 9.88
CA ASN A 81 14.87 4.34 9.44
C ASN A 81 14.99 5.80 8.96
N ASP A 82 13.93 6.37 8.41
CA ASP A 82 13.92 7.75 7.94
C ASP A 82 14.16 8.77 9.06
N PHE A 83 13.95 8.40 10.32
CA PHE A 83 14.18 9.31 11.44
C PHE A 83 15.66 9.67 11.61
N TYR A 84 16.59 8.73 11.30
CA TYR A 84 18.01 8.87 11.56
C TYR A 84 18.92 8.76 10.33
N MET A 85 18.40 8.32 9.20
CA MET A 85 19.23 8.20 7.99
C MET A 85 19.61 9.58 7.44
N PRO A 86 20.86 9.75 6.96
CA PRO A 86 21.31 11.02 6.39
C PRO A 86 20.44 11.45 5.19
N GLY A 87 20.02 12.71 5.19
CA GLY A 87 19.22 13.29 4.12
C GLY A 87 17.71 13.03 4.25
N TYR A 88 17.28 12.32 5.30
CA TYR A 88 15.86 12.07 5.60
C TYR A 88 15.33 13.01 6.70
N HIS A 89 14.57 12.52 7.67
CA HIS A 89 13.88 13.38 8.65
C HIS A 89 14.81 14.07 9.64
N GLY A 90 15.91 13.42 10.06
CA GLY A 90 16.85 13.99 11.03
C GLY A 90 16.27 14.19 12.43
N THR A 91 15.20 13.49 12.81
CA THR A 91 14.57 13.60 14.13
C THR A 91 15.26 12.75 15.19
N ALA A 92 16.07 11.78 14.78
CA ALA A 92 16.92 10.97 15.64
C ALA A 92 18.36 10.95 15.10
N LYS A 93 19.34 10.69 15.97
CA LYS A 93 20.76 10.57 15.60
C LYS A 93 21.15 9.11 15.31
N THR A 94 20.43 8.16 15.87
CA THR A 94 20.74 6.74 15.81
C THR A 94 19.48 5.89 15.67
N ALA A 95 19.63 4.67 15.17
CA ALA A 95 18.53 3.70 15.12
C ALA A 95 17.91 3.44 16.50
N THR A 96 18.72 3.49 17.57
CA THR A 96 18.26 3.31 18.96
C THR A 96 17.32 4.45 19.40
N GLU A 97 17.68 5.69 19.08
CA GLU A 97 16.83 6.86 19.36
C GLU A 97 15.55 6.83 18.52
N ALA A 98 15.65 6.49 17.23
CA ALA A 98 14.51 6.34 16.33
C ALA A 98 13.52 5.28 16.86
N THR A 99 14.03 4.12 17.26
CA THR A 99 13.25 3.05 17.90
C THR A 99 12.55 3.54 19.16
N ALA A 100 13.25 4.30 20.01
CA ALA A 100 12.67 4.84 21.22
C ALA A 100 11.54 5.85 20.92
N GLN A 101 11.71 6.71 19.92
CA GLN A 101 10.66 7.63 19.48
C GLN A 101 9.40 6.87 19.03
N ALA A 102 9.56 5.88 18.16
CA ALA A 102 8.45 5.12 17.59
C ALA A 102 7.70 4.31 18.66
N VAL A 103 8.39 3.48 19.45
CA VAL A 103 7.78 2.67 20.53
C VAL A 103 7.08 3.56 21.57
N ASN A 104 7.72 4.68 21.95
CA ASN A 104 7.13 5.60 22.93
C ASN A 104 5.89 6.32 22.40
N ALA A 105 5.77 6.53 21.10
CA ALA A 105 4.60 7.12 20.49
C ALA A 105 3.44 6.14 20.35
N GLY A 106 3.70 4.85 20.12
CA GLY A 106 2.65 3.85 20.02
C GLY A 106 2.76 2.87 18.87
N THR A 107 3.79 2.99 18.00
CA THR A 107 4.06 2.04 16.93
C THR A 107 4.45 0.68 17.52
N ASP A 108 3.63 -0.35 17.31
CA ASP A 108 3.79 -1.67 17.92
C ASP A 108 4.73 -2.58 17.13
N LEU A 109 4.67 -2.51 15.82
CA LEU A 109 5.40 -3.37 14.89
C LEU A 109 6.13 -2.53 13.85
N GLU A 110 7.37 -2.89 13.55
CA GLU A 110 8.17 -2.21 12.53
C GLU A 110 8.40 -3.13 11.32
N CYS A 111 8.04 -2.65 10.14
CA CYS A 111 8.51 -3.23 8.89
C CYS A 111 9.88 -2.63 8.54
N GLY A 112 10.95 -3.23 9.07
CA GLY A 112 12.29 -2.71 8.89
C GLY A 112 13.34 -3.39 9.77
N SER A 113 14.32 -2.63 10.25
CA SER A 113 15.44 -3.16 11.01
C SER A 113 15.76 -2.37 12.30
N ALA A 114 15.15 -1.20 12.50
CA ALA A 114 15.46 -0.34 13.63
C ALA A 114 15.06 -0.98 14.97
N TYR A 115 13.95 -1.72 15.03
CA TYR A 115 13.46 -2.40 16.23
C TYR A 115 14.38 -3.50 16.77
N ARG A 116 15.37 -3.94 15.99
CA ARG A 116 16.47 -4.78 16.51
C ARG A 116 17.25 -4.10 17.63
N THR A 117 17.14 -2.76 17.74
CA THR A 117 17.78 -1.99 18.80
C THR A 117 16.93 -1.82 20.07
N ILE A 118 15.71 -2.37 20.15
CA ILE A 118 14.85 -2.32 21.35
C ILE A 118 15.61 -2.74 22.61
N PRO A 119 16.36 -3.87 22.66
CA PRO A 119 17.09 -4.25 23.88
C PRO A 119 18.11 -3.20 24.32
N LYS A 120 18.78 -2.54 23.36
CA LYS A 120 19.72 -1.45 23.64
C LYS A 120 19.01 -0.22 24.17
N ALA A 121 17.86 0.13 23.60
CA ALA A 121 17.06 1.29 24.04
C ALA A 121 16.47 1.09 25.43
N VAL A 122 16.00 -0.12 25.77
CA VAL A 122 15.54 -0.48 27.13
C VAL A 122 16.70 -0.39 28.14
N LYS A 123 17.85 -1.00 27.81
CA LYS A 123 19.04 -0.95 28.68
C LYS A 123 19.54 0.48 28.93
N ALA A 124 19.37 1.36 27.96
CA ALA A 124 19.70 2.80 28.06
C ALA A 124 18.62 3.63 28.76
N GLY A 125 17.52 3.02 29.22
CA GLY A 125 16.40 3.72 29.86
C GLY A 125 15.57 4.60 28.91
N MET A 126 15.75 4.47 27.60
CA MET A 126 14.99 5.24 26.59
C MET A 126 13.58 4.70 26.37
N ILE A 127 13.36 3.43 26.61
CA ILE A 127 12.06 2.73 26.52
C ILE A 127 11.81 2.02 27.84
N ASN A 128 10.60 2.17 28.39
CA ASN A 128 10.14 1.32 29.48
C ASN A 128 9.71 -0.05 28.90
N GLU A 129 10.17 -1.14 29.53
CA GLU A 129 9.87 -2.52 29.13
C GLU A 129 8.37 -2.79 29.09
N ASP A 130 7.56 -2.13 29.94
CA ASP A 130 6.11 -2.26 29.92
C ASP A 130 5.49 -1.85 28.56
N LYS A 131 6.10 -0.88 27.84
CA LYS A 131 5.65 -0.48 26.51
C LYS A 131 5.93 -1.57 25.47
N VAL A 132 7.08 -2.20 25.56
CA VAL A 132 7.43 -3.34 24.71
C VAL A 132 6.45 -4.49 24.97
N ASN A 133 6.17 -4.77 26.23
CA ASN A 133 5.20 -5.81 26.64
C ASN A 133 3.78 -5.50 26.13
N GLN A 134 3.35 -4.24 26.14
CA GLN A 134 2.06 -3.84 25.60
C GLN A 134 1.98 -4.04 24.09
N SER A 135 3.02 -3.67 23.34
CA SER A 135 3.10 -3.89 21.89
C SER A 135 3.13 -5.39 21.56
N LEU A 136 3.96 -6.15 22.26
CA LEU A 136 4.01 -7.62 22.14
C LEU A 136 2.65 -8.27 22.41
N LYS A 137 1.95 -7.82 23.46
CA LYS A 137 0.61 -8.33 23.77
C LYS A 137 -0.37 -8.09 22.62
N ARG A 138 -0.38 -6.92 22.02
CA ARG A 138 -1.25 -6.64 20.86
C ARG A 138 -0.92 -7.53 19.67
N LEU A 139 0.37 -7.71 19.37
CA LEU A 139 0.84 -8.61 18.32
C LEU A 139 0.40 -10.05 18.57
N LEU A 140 0.60 -10.56 19.78
CA LEU A 140 0.21 -11.92 20.14
C LEU A 140 -1.31 -12.11 20.10
N VAL A 141 -2.10 -11.12 20.54
CA VAL A 141 -3.58 -11.16 20.43
C VAL A 141 -4.01 -11.27 18.98
N ALA A 142 -3.38 -10.52 18.06
CA ALA A 142 -3.68 -10.65 16.63
C ALA A 142 -3.34 -12.04 16.10
N ARG A 143 -2.17 -12.58 16.44
CA ARG A 143 -1.75 -13.92 16.04
C ARG A 143 -2.65 -15.03 16.62
N PHE A 144 -3.07 -14.92 17.89
CA PHE A 144 -4.04 -15.84 18.46
C PHE A 144 -5.38 -15.79 17.74
N LYS A 145 -5.87 -14.60 17.38
CA LYS A 145 -7.12 -14.44 16.59
C LYS A 145 -6.99 -15.03 15.18
N LEU A 146 -5.80 -15.02 14.60
CA LEU A 146 -5.51 -15.65 13.31
C LEU A 146 -5.38 -17.17 13.39
N GLY A 147 -5.32 -17.75 14.58
CA GLY A 147 -5.14 -19.18 14.77
C GLY A 147 -3.70 -19.67 14.58
N ASP A 148 -2.70 -18.77 14.62
CA ASP A 148 -1.28 -19.12 14.40
C ASP A 148 -0.73 -20.16 15.40
N PHE A 149 -1.43 -20.36 16.52
CA PHE A 149 -1.06 -21.30 17.57
C PHE A 149 -2.00 -22.49 17.65
N ASP A 150 -3.02 -22.53 16.79
CA ASP A 150 -3.98 -23.62 16.71
C ASP A 150 -3.55 -24.65 15.66
N LYS A 151 -4.18 -25.84 15.69
CA LYS A 151 -3.96 -26.83 14.65
C LYS A 151 -4.66 -26.39 13.37
N ASP A 152 -4.00 -26.55 12.22
CA ASP A 152 -4.52 -26.15 10.92
C ASP A 152 -5.95 -26.63 10.64
N GLU A 153 -6.27 -27.86 11.10
CA GLU A 153 -7.60 -28.45 10.88
C GLU A 153 -8.72 -27.70 11.64
N THR A 154 -8.36 -26.93 12.67
CA THR A 154 -9.33 -26.16 13.49
C THR A 154 -9.51 -24.72 13.01
N VAL A 155 -8.66 -24.26 12.10
CA VAL A 155 -8.68 -22.91 11.57
C VAL A 155 -9.41 -22.89 10.22
N SER A 156 -10.52 -22.17 10.12
CA SER A 156 -11.40 -22.24 8.95
C SER A 156 -10.75 -21.77 7.64
N TRP A 157 -9.92 -20.75 7.68
CA TRP A 157 -9.26 -20.21 6.47
C TRP A 157 -8.09 -21.04 5.97
N THR A 158 -7.45 -21.88 6.80
CA THR A 158 -6.44 -22.84 6.33
C THR A 158 -7.04 -23.97 5.51
N GLN A 159 -8.36 -24.16 5.58
CA GLN A 159 -9.09 -25.14 4.80
C GLN A 159 -9.48 -24.64 3.40
N ILE A 160 -9.18 -23.39 3.07
CA ILE A 160 -9.46 -22.83 1.74
C ILE A 160 -8.49 -23.46 0.74
N PRO A 161 -8.98 -24.20 -0.29
CA PRO A 161 -8.09 -24.91 -1.19
C PRO A 161 -7.42 -23.95 -2.20
N GLU A 162 -6.20 -24.28 -2.64
CA GLU A 162 -5.43 -23.47 -3.57
C GLU A 162 -6.14 -23.19 -4.91
N ASN A 163 -7.02 -24.09 -5.36
CA ASN A 163 -7.75 -23.91 -6.62
C ASN A 163 -8.76 -22.75 -6.60
N VAL A 164 -9.00 -22.13 -5.44
CA VAL A 164 -9.77 -20.87 -5.32
C VAL A 164 -8.96 -19.69 -5.86
N ILE A 165 -7.61 -19.76 -5.79
CA ILE A 165 -6.74 -18.68 -6.28
C ILE A 165 -6.90 -18.54 -7.79
N ALA A 166 -7.25 -17.33 -8.24
CA ALA A 166 -7.47 -17.01 -9.65
C ALA A 166 -8.45 -17.97 -10.37
N CYS A 167 -9.41 -18.51 -9.64
CA CYS A 167 -10.49 -19.32 -10.24
C CYS A 167 -11.32 -18.51 -11.23
N LYS A 168 -12.13 -19.18 -12.04
CA LYS A 168 -12.95 -18.50 -13.06
C LYS A 168 -13.82 -17.38 -12.46
N ALA A 169 -14.47 -17.63 -11.34
CA ALA A 169 -15.32 -16.62 -10.70
C ALA A 169 -14.54 -15.35 -10.29
N HIS A 170 -13.30 -15.48 -9.80
CA HIS A 170 -12.45 -14.34 -9.47
C HIS A 170 -12.01 -13.58 -10.72
N LYS A 171 -11.70 -14.27 -11.81
CA LYS A 171 -11.34 -13.63 -13.09
C LYS A 171 -12.51 -12.88 -13.69
N ASP A 172 -13.69 -13.50 -13.72
CA ASP A 172 -14.92 -12.88 -14.22
C ASP A 172 -15.28 -11.62 -13.40
N LEU A 173 -15.12 -11.68 -12.08
CA LEU A 173 -15.36 -10.53 -11.21
C LEU A 173 -14.33 -9.41 -11.45
N ALA A 174 -13.07 -9.74 -11.65
CA ALA A 174 -12.03 -8.75 -11.94
C ALA A 174 -12.29 -8.05 -13.29
N GLU A 175 -12.69 -8.80 -14.32
CA GLU A 175 -13.09 -8.25 -15.62
C GLU A 175 -14.30 -7.32 -15.47
N LYS A 176 -15.34 -7.74 -14.77
CA LYS A 176 -16.54 -6.93 -14.51
C LYS A 176 -16.20 -5.63 -13.78
N ILE A 177 -15.36 -5.68 -12.74
CA ILE A 177 -14.93 -4.48 -12.00
C ILE A 177 -14.16 -3.53 -12.92
N ALA A 178 -13.29 -4.06 -13.79
CA ALA A 178 -12.56 -3.25 -14.76
C ALA A 178 -13.51 -2.57 -15.76
N GLU A 179 -14.49 -3.29 -16.29
CA GLU A 179 -15.52 -2.74 -17.19
C GLU A 179 -16.35 -1.64 -16.53
N GLU A 180 -16.80 -1.85 -15.30
CA GLU A 180 -17.57 -0.84 -14.53
C GLU A 180 -16.71 0.38 -14.12
N GLY A 181 -15.39 0.20 -13.96
CA GLY A 181 -14.44 1.26 -13.61
C GLY A 181 -14.01 2.13 -14.79
N ILE A 182 -14.19 1.69 -16.03
CA ILE A 182 -13.78 2.43 -17.22
C ILE A 182 -14.77 3.55 -17.51
N VAL A 183 -14.26 4.80 -17.59
CA VAL A 183 -15.06 5.99 -17.89
C VAL A 183 -14.81 6.46 -19.32
N LEU A 184 -15.85 6.53 -20.12
CA LEU A 184 -15.80 7.08 -21.49
C LEU A 184 -15.79 8.62 -21.43
N LEU A 185 -14.61 9.22 -21.48
CA LEU A 185 -14.44 10.68 -21.40
C LEU A 185 -14.89 11.40 -22.68
N GLN A 186 -14.76 10.76 -23.82
CA GLN A 186 -15.10 11.34 -25.14
C GLN A 186 -15.34 10.26 -26.18
N ASN A 187 -16.36 10.45 -27.01
CA ASN A 187 -16.64 9.60 -28.18
C ASN A 187 -17.07 10.47 -29.37
N ARG A 188 -16.10 11.11 -30.04
CA ARG A 188 -16.37 11.95 -31.22
C ARG A 188 -16.81 11.08 -32.38
N ASN A 189 -17.83 11.54 -33.08
CA ASN A 189 -18.39 10.88 -34.27
C ASN A 189 -18.85 9.43 -34.00
N GLN A 190 -19.14 9.08 -32.74
CA GLN A 190 -19.56 7.72 -32.35
C GLN A 190 -18.55 6.65 -32.80
N LEU A 191 -17.24 6.94 -32.70
CA LEU A 191 -16.19 6.02 -33.12
C LEU A 191 -16.20 4.72 -32.29
N LEU A 192 -16.57 4.79 -31.03
CA LEU A 192 -16.68 3.62 -30.14
C LEU A 192 -18.15 3.18 -30.03
N PRO A 193 -18.42 1.87 -29.99
CA PRO A 193 -17.46 0.74 -30.04
C PRO A 193 -16.85 0.60 -31.44
N LEU A 194 -15.60 0.12 -31.49
CA LEU A 194 -14.90 -0.10 -32.76
C LEU A 194 -15.62 -1.15 -33.61
N ASN A 195 -15.72 -0.88 -34.93
CA ASN A 195 -16.22 -1.90 -35.87
C ASN A 195 -15.17 -3.00 -36.03
N ARG A 196 -15.58 -4.24 -35.86
CA ARG A 196 -14.68 -5.41 -35.91
C ARG A 196 -14.00 -5.66 -37.27
N ASN A 197 -14.43 -4.98 -38.32
CA ASN A 197 -13.84 -5.09 -39.68
C ASN A 197 -12.85 -3.96 -39.99
N GLN A 198 -12.60 -3.06 -39.05
CA GLN A 198 -11.66 -1.96 -39.24
C GLN A 198 -10.21 -2.45 -39.14
N LYS A 199 -9.33 -1.80 -39.91
CA LYS A 199 -7.89 -1.92 -39.71
C LYS A 199 -7.46 -1.06 -38.52
N ILE A 200 -6.69 -1.64 -37.58
CA ILE A 200 -6.26 -0.97 -36.37
C ILE A 200 -4.74 -0.99 -36.27
N VAL A 201 -4.17 0.14 -35.90
CA VAL A 201 -2.77 0.24 -35.48
C VAL A 201 -2.74 0.54 -33.98
N VAL A 202 -2.13 -0.37 -33.21
CA VAL A 202 -1.88 -0.18 -31.77
C VAL A 202 -0.45 0.28 -31.62
N MET A 203 -0.26 1.44 -30.99
CA MET A 203 1.05 2.08 -30.85
C MET A 203 1.45 2.24 -29.40
N GLY A 204 2.74 2.20 -29.14
CA GLY A 204 3.34 2.43 -27.84
C GLY A 204 3.90 1.16 -27.19
N PRO A 205 5.00 1.30 -26.40
CA PRO A 205 5.71 0.15 -25.84
C PRO A 205 4.86 -0.62 -24.82
N ASN A 206 4.05 0.07 -24.03
CA ASN A 206 3.22 -0.55 -22.99
C ASN A 206 2.04 -1.36 -23.56
N ALA A 207 1.70 -1.19 -24.83
CA ALA A 207 0.56 -1.89 -25.41
C ALA A 207 0.74 -3.42 -25.45
N ASN A 208 1.98 -3.91 -25.45
CA ASN A 208 2.31 -5.34 -25.45
C ASN A 208 3.25 -5.74 -24.31
N ASP A 209 3.25 -5.01 -23.21
CA ASP A 209 4.08 -5.29 -22.04
C ASP A 209 3.24 -5.92 -20.92
N SER A 210 3.42 -7.22 -20.69
CA SER A 210 2.74 -7.95 -19.61
C SER A 210 3.33 -7.66 -18.22
N ILE A 211 4.58 -7.18 -18.15
CA ILE A 211 5.24 -6.84 -16.88
C ILE A 211 4.67 -5.53 -16.34
N MET A 212 4.50 -4.53 -17.22
CA MET A 212 3.90 -3.24 -16.87
C MET A 212 2.49 -3.40 -16.24
N LEU A 213 1.70 -4.39 -16.68
CA LEU A 213 0.37 -4.66 -16.13
C LEU A 213 0.39 -5.05 -14.64
N ARG A 214 1.53 -5.50 -14.11
CA ARG A 214 1.63 -5.97 -12.72
C ARG A 214 1.71 -4.82 -11.71
N GLY A 215 2.20 -3.67 -12.10
CA GLY A 215 2.49 -2.56 -11.17
C GLY A 215 3.64 -2.88 -10.22
N ASN A 216 3.65 -2.24 -9.06
CA ASN A 216 4.76 -2.31 -8.11
C ASN A 216 4.67 -3.50 -7.13
N TYR A 217 3.51 -3.77 -6.57
CA TYR A 217 3.30 -4.81 -5.53
C TYR A 217 2.65 -6.08 -6.08
N SER A 218 2.96 -6.43 -7.30
CA SER A 218 2.30 -7.53 -7.98
C SER A 218 2.85 -8.90 -7.60
N GLY A 219 1.96 -9.87 -7.47
CA GLY A 219 2.30 -11.28 -7.61
C GLY A 219 2.50 -11.67 -9.08
N TYR A 220 2.88 -12.93 -9.32
CA TYR A 220 2.96 -13.49 -10.65
C TYR A 220 1.58 -14.06 -11.05
N PRO A 221 0.86 -13.46 -12.02
CA PRO A 221 -0.44 -13.97 -12.45
C PRO A 221 -0.27 -15.27 -13.24
N THR A 222 -1.26 -16.16 -13.15
CA THR A 222 -1.30 -17.41 -13.93
C THR A 222 -1.44 -17.14 -15.42
N SER A 223 -2.01 -15.99 -15.80
CA SER A 223 -2.13 -15.51 -17.18
C SER A 223 -2.28 -14.00 -17.18
N SER A 224 -1.79 -13.34 -18.22
CA SER A 224 -2.00 -11.91 -18.45
C SER A 224 -2.42 -11.68 -19.89
N THR A 225 -3.32 -10.73 -20.09
CA THR A 225 -3.74 -10.28 -21.41
C THR A 225 -3.28 -8.85 -21.60
N THR A 226 -2.34 -8.62 -22.52
CA THR A 226 -1.90 -7.26 -22.86
C THR A 226 -3.00 -6.50 -23.59
N ILE A 227 -2.91 -5.16 -23.63
CA ILE A 227 -3.85 -4.32 -24.40
C ILE A 227 -3.91 -4.77 -25.86
N LEU A 228 -2.75 -5.00 -26.49
CA LEU A 228 -2.65 -5.50 -27.86
C LEU A 228 -3.37 -6.86 -28.01
N GLN A 229 -3.15 -7.76 -27.09
CA GLN A 229 -3.78 -9.09 -27.13
C GLN A 229 -5.29 -9.01 -26.94
N GLY A 230 -5.77 -8.18 -26.03
CA GLY A 230 -7.19 -7.94 -25.82
C GLY A 230 -7.86 -7.40 -27.09
N ILE A 231 -7.25 -6.41 -27.74
CA ILE A 231 -7.74 -5.86 -29.00
C ILE A 231 -7.76 -6.94 -30.10
N ARG A 232 -6.69 -7.72 -30.26
CA ARG A 232 -6.65 -8.82 -31.23
C ARG A 232 -7.72 -9.87 -30.98
N ASN A 233 -7.96 -10.22 -29.72
CA ASN A 233 -9.00 -11.18 -29.35
C ASN A 233 -10.42 -10.67 -29.67
N TYR A 234 -10.66 -9.37 -29.44
CA TYR A 234 -11.93 -8.74 -29.76
C TYR A 234 -12.14 -8.58 -31.28
N MET A 235 -11.08 -8.21 -31.99
CA MET A 235 -11.07 -7.91 -33.43
C MET A 235 -10.74 -9.11 -34.30
N LYS A 236 -11.21 -10.31 -33.92
CA LYS A 236 -10.95 -11.56 -34.67
C LYS A 236 -11.32 -11.38 -36.15
N GLY A 237 -10.32 -11.59 -37.03
CA GLY A 237 -10.47 -11.44 -38.47
C GLY A 237 -10.11 -10.07 -39.05
N ALA A 238 -9.86 -9.07 -38.24
CA ALA A 238 -9.35 -7.77 -38.67
C ALA A 238 -7.82 -7.70 -38.66
N GLU A 239 -7.27 -6.79 -39.46
CA GLU A 239 -5.84 -6.48 -39.45
C GLU A 239 -5.52 -5.60 -38.25
N VAL A 240 -4.79 -6.13 -37.28
CA VAL A 240 -4.30 -5.39 -36.08
C VAL A 240 -2.78 -5.33 -36.13
N LYS A 241 -2.25 -4.19 -36.58
CA LYS A 241 -0.81 -3.92 -36.62
C LYS A 241 -0.32 -3.36 -35.26
N TYR A 242 0.86 -3.76 -34.80
CA TYR A 242 1.51 -3.20 -33.62
C TYR A 242 2.78 -2.46 -34.01
N VAL A 243 2.97 -1.29 -33.40
CA VAL A 243 4.18 -0.46 -33.58
C VAL A 243 4.64 0.02 -32.21
N PRO A 244 5.83 -0.38 -31.71
CA PRO A 244 6.33 0.07 -30.41
C PRO A 244 6.51 1.60 -30.34
N ALA A 245 6.85 2.26 -31.45
CA ALA A 245 7.04 3.70 -31.63
C ALA A 245 8.19 4.30 -30.82
N CYS A 246 8.40 3.92 -29.57
CA CYS A 246 9.49 4.39 -28.74
C CYS A 246 9.89 3.32 -27.71
N THR A 247 11.03 3.50 -27.05
CA THR A 247 11.44 2.72 -25.88
C THR A 247 10.87 3.32 -24.59
N LEU A 248 10.79 2.54 -23.51
CA LEU A 248 10.29 3.00 -22.20
C LEU A 248 11.21 4.04 -21.54
N THR A 249 12.51 3.96 -21.78
CA THR A 249 13.51 4.70 -21.01
C THR A 249 14.50 5.52 -21.85
N ARG A 250 14.39 5.51 -23.17
CA ARG A 250 15.27 6.23 -24.09
C ARG A 250 14.46 7.06 -25.06
N ASN A 251 15.00 8.21 -25.46
CA ASN A 251 14.40 9.08 -26.49
C ASN A 251 14.67 8.58 -27.93
N GLU A 252 14.78 7.26 -28.12
CA GLU A 252 15.00 6.65 -29.41
C GLU A 252 13.68 6.15 -29.97
N VAL A 253 13.39 6.52 -31.21
CA VAL A 253 12.25 6.00 -31.97
C VAL A 253 12.58 4.57 -32.43
N GLN A 254 11.75 3.61 -32.08
CA GLN A 254 11.86 2.25 -32.65
C GLN A 254 11.14 2.20 -33.99
N GLU A 255 11.88 2.02 -35.05
CA GLU A 255 11.33 1.70 -36.37
C GLU A 255 10.74 0.28 -36.35
N SER A 256 9.59 0.12 -36.95
CA SER A 256 8.82 -1.15 -37.03
C SER A 256 9.35 -2.11 -38.11
#